data_f20e7479b6dcf36052ca528852484baf
#
_entry.id   f20e7479b6dcf36052ca528852484baf
#
_cell.length_a   1.000
_cell.length_b   1.000
_cell.length_c   1.000
_cell.angle_alpha   90.00
_cell.angle_beta   90.00
_cell.angle_gamma   90.00
#
_symmetry.space_group_name_H-M   'P 1'
#
loop_
_entity.id
_entity.type
_entity.pdbx_description
1 polymer ?
#
loop_
_entity_poly.entity_id
_entity_poly.type
_entity_poly.pdbx_seq_one_letter_code
_entity_poly.pdbx_strand_id
1 'polypeptide(L)'
;WIIFMKLNLGCGNKIIEGYVNVDKFDLYNVNVKHDLETFPYPFEDDSVKEIILSHVLEHIGQSPEIFIKILKELYRICKNQALIKISIPHPRHDNFISDPTHVRPITIFGLSLFVRDLNEKWEKNGPANTP
;
A
#
# COMPACT_ATOMS: atom_id res chain seq x y z
N TRP A 1 21.71 12.10 13.07
CA TRP A 1 21.33 11.70 11.70
C TRP A 1 20.10 10.83 11.74
N ILE A 2 19.04 11.25 11.06
CA ILE A 2 17.87 10.40 10.87
C ILE A 2 18.01 9.70 9.51
N ILE A 3 18.08 8.37 9.53
CA ILE A 3 18.10 7.57 8.31
C ILE A 3 16.69 7.05 8.09
N PHE A 4 16.07 7.48 6.99
CA PHE A 4 14.76 6.98 6.61
C PHE A 4 14.87 5.70 5.79
N MET A 5 13.97 4.77 6.05
CA MET A 5 13.95 3.46 5.36
C MET A 5 13.26 3.55 4.01
N LYS A 6 13.64 2.61 3.14
CA LYS A 6 12.91 2.27 1.91
C LYS A 6 12.39 0.86 2.05
N LEU A 7 11.09 0.67 1.84
CA LEU A 7 10.43 -0.61 2.01
C LEU A 7 9.99 -1.20 0.67
N ASN A 8 10.19 -2.50 0.52
CA ASN A 8 9.63 -3.31 -0.56
C ASN A 8 8.61 -4.26 0.06
N LEU A 9 7.34 -3.87 0.06
CA LEU A 9 6.28 -4.59 0.74
C LEU A 9 5.64 -5.64 -0.16
N GLY A 10 5.44 -6.84 0.37
CA GLY A 10 4.94 -7.96 -0.42
C GLY A 10 5.93 -8.37 -1.50
N CYS A 11 7.20 -8.42 -1.16
CA CYS A 11 8.29 -8.55 -2.14
C CYS A 11 8.33 -9.90 -2.86
N GLY A 12 7.79 -10.97 -2.27
CA GLY A 12 7.93 -12.31 -2.83
C GLY A 12 9.40 -12.63 -3.11
N ASN A 13 9.69 -13.06 -4.33
CA ASN A 13 11.06 -13.35 -4.78
C ASN A 13 11.80 -12.12 -5.35
N LYS A 14 11.17 -10.96 -5.35
CA LYS A 14 11.76 -9.73 -5.92
C LYS A 14 12.48 -8.93 -4.83
N ILE A 15 13.59 -9.47 -4.36
CA ILE A 15 14.43 -8.80 -3.37
C ILE A 15 15.13 -7.62 -4.02
N ILE A 16 15.07 -6.44 -3.40
CA ILE A 16 15.71 -5.23 -3.89
C ILE A 16 16.80 -4.81 -2.89
N GLU A 17 18.03 -4.70 -3.38
CA GLU A 17 19.15 -4.24 -2.56
C GLU A 17 18.92 -2.78 -2.13
N GLY A 18 19.24 -2.48 -0.88
CA GLY A 18 19.01 -1.15 -0.30
C GLY A 18 17.60 -0.91 0.25
N TYR A 19 16.70 -1.87 0.07
CA TYR A 19 15.35 -1.84 0.62
C TYR A 19 15.21 -2.85 1.75
N VAL A 20 14.32 -2.56 2.69
CA VAL A 20 13.84 -3.55 3.64
C VAL A 20 12.75 -4.36 2.93
N ASN A 21 13.08 -5.61 2.62
CA ASN A 21 12.19 -6.50 1.87
C ASN A 21 11.27 -7.23 2.86
N VAL A 22 9.97 -7.08 2.68
CA VAL A 22 8.94 -7.55 3.62
C VAL A 22 7.99 -8.48 2.91
N ASP A 23 7.77 -9.67 3.47
CA ASP A 23 6.76 -10.60 2.99
C ASP A 23 6.25 -11.43 4.18
N LYS A 24 5.06 -11.99 4.04
CA LYS A 24 4.50 -12.88 5.07
C LYS A 24 5.14 -14.26 5.05
N PHE A 25 5.75 -14.64 3.93
CA PHE A 25 6.48 -15.89 3.78
C PHE A 25 7.96 -15.61 3.66
N ASP A 26 8.77 -16.35 4.41
CA ASP A 26 10.23 -16.25 4.38
C ASP A 26 10.84 -17.28 3.43
N LEU A 27 10.38 -17.28 2.17
CA LEU A 27 10.86 -18.23 1.16
C LEU A 27 12.15 -17.79 0.48
N TYR A 28 12.45 -16.48 0.50
CA TYR A 28 13.53 -15.87 -0.25
C TYR A 28 14.46 -15.02 0.63
N ASN A 29 14.58 -15.37 1.91
CA ASN A 29 15.41 -14.63 2.88
C ASN A 29 15.03 -13.15 2.96
N VAL A 30 13.76 -12.87 3.21
CA VAL A 30 13.29 -11.50 3.39
C VAL A 30 13.89 -10.87 4.65
N ASN A 31 14.00 -9.55 4.67
CA ASN A 31 14.54 -8.84 5.83
C ASN A 31 13.57 -8.85 7.01
N VAL A 32 12.28 -8.75 6.73
CA VAL A 32 11.21 -8.74 7.74
C VAL A 32 10.09 -9.65 7.29
N LYS A 33 9.72 -10.61 8.15
CA LYS A 33 8.54 -11.43 7.93
C LYS A 33 7.34 -10.75 8.58
N HIS A 34 6.39 -10.29 7.77
CA HIS A 34 5.18 -9.62 8.26
C HIS A 34 4.05 -9.74 7.26
N ASP A 35 2.84 -10.02 7.77
CA ASP A 35 1.60 -10.00 7.00
C ASP A 35 1.03 -8.56 7.00
N LEU A 36 0.84 -7.99 5.82
CA LEU A 36 0.35 -6.62 5.66
C LEU A 36 -1.09 -6.43 6.13
N GLU A 37 -1.82 -7.52 6.41
CA GLU A 37 -3.15 -7.47 7.03
C GLU A 37 -3.10 -7.60 8.55
N THR A 38 -1.91 -7.58 9.14
CA THR A 38 -1.69 -7.62 10.59
C THR A 38 -1.14 -6.29 11.07
N PHE A 39 -1.75 -5.72 12.09
CA PHE A 39 -1.47 -4.37 12.58
C PHE A 39 -1.03 -4.37 14.04
N PRO A 40 -0.15 -3.44 14.45
CA PRO A 40 0.55 -2.46 13.60
C PRO A 40 1.69 -3.07 12.80
N TYR A 41 2.12 -2.36 11.75
CA TYR A 41 3.35 -2.73 11.03
C TYR A 41 4.56 -2.49 11.94
N PRO A 42 5.63 -3.32 11.83
CA PRO A 42 6.79 -3.24 12.72
C PRO A 42 7.74 -2.09 12.33
N PHE A 43 7.20 -0.92 12.06
CA PHE A 43 7.94 0.28 11.69
C PHE A 43 7.40 1.46 12.48
N GLU A 44 8.29 2.36 12.87
CA GLU A 44 7.91 3.55 13.63
C GLU A 44 7.18 4.58 12.76
N ASP A 45 6.45 5.48 13.42
CA ASP A 45 5.82 6.62 12.75
C ASP A 45 6.88 7.45 12.02
N ASP A 46 6.52 7.96 10.84
CA ASP A 46 7.36 8.91 10.08
C ASP A 46 8.78 8.41 9.81
N SER A 47 8.96 7.10 9.65
CA SER A 47 10.29 6.48 9.52
C SER A 47 10.65 6.08 8.07
N VAL A 48 9.68 6.11 7.16
CA VAL A 48 9.84 5.56 5.82
C VAL A 48 9.78 6.67 4.77
N LYS A 49 10.76 6.71 3.88
CA LYS A 49 10.82 7.70 2.78
C LYS A 49 10.33 7.17 1.44
N GLU A 50 10.30 5.85 1.26
CA GLU A 50 9.85 5.24 0.01
C GLU A 50 9.26 3.86 0.27
N ILE A 51 8.15 3.56 -0.40
CA ILE A 51 7.51 2.24 -0.38
C ILE A 51 7.28 1.79 -1.82
N ILE A 52 7.61 0.52 -2.08
CA ILE A 52 7.25 -0.17 -3.32
C ILE A 52 6.18 -1.21 -2.99
N LEU A 53 5.09 -1.17 -3.74
CA LEU A 53 4.00 -2.15 -3.72
C LEU A 53 3.80 -2.66 -5.15
N SER A 54 4.55 -3.69 -5.52
CA SER A 54 4.51 -4.25 -6.87
C SER A 54 3.57 -5.46 -6.91
N HIS A 55 2.40 -5.29 -7.52
CA HIS A 55 1.37 -6.33 -7.63
C HIS A 55 0.94 -6.88 -6.26
N VAL A 56 0.66 -5.99 -5.32
CA VAL A 56 0.31 -6.32 -3.94
C VAL A 56 -1.07 -5.79 -3.56
N LEU A 57 -1.34 -4.52 -3.84
CA LEU A 57 -2.56 -3.84 -3.36
C LEU A 57 -3.85 -4.49 -3.83
N GLU A 58 -3.86 -5.11 -5.02
CA GLU A 58 -5.01 -5.83 -5.55
C GLU A 58 -5.32 -7.13 -4.82
N HIS A 59 -4.37 -7.66 -4.05
CA HIS A 59 -4.51 -8.93 -3.33
C HIS A 59 -4.85 -8.77 -1.85
N ILE A 60 -4.65 -7.60 -1.26
CA ILE A 60 -4.78 -7.39 0.19
C ILE A 60 -5.99 -6.55 0.54
N GLY A 61 -6.41 -6.63 1.82
CA GLY A 61 -7.61 -5.96 2.29
C GLY A 61 -8.86 -6.72 1.95
N GLN A 62 -9.12 -7.84 2.65
CA GLN A 62 -10.25 -8.73 2.38
C GLN A 62 -11.61 -8.07 2.66
N SER A 63 -11.62 -6.98 3.40
CA SER A 63 -12.80 -6.15 3.64
C SER A 63 -12.44 -4.66 3.47
N PRO A 64 -13.43 -3.77 3.26
CA PRO A 64 -13.16 -2.35 3.22
C PRO A 64 -12.47 -1.83 4.47
N GLU A 65 -12.85 -2.33 5.65
CA GLU A 65 -12.25 -1.94 6.93
C GLU A 65 -10.76 -2.29 7.00
N ILE A 66 -10.40 -3.49 6.58
CA ILE A 66 -8.99 -3.93 6.56
C ILE A 66 -8.20 -3.11 5.54
N PHE A 67 -8.77 -2.86 4.37
CA PHE A 67 -8.11 -2.06 3.33
C PHE A 67 -7.81 -0.64 3.83
N ILE A 68 -8.76 -0.01 4.49
CA ILE A 68 -8.58 1.32 5.07
C ILE A 68 -7.51 1.29 6.16
N LYS A 69 -7.46 0.25 7.00
CA LYS A 69 -6.39 0.10 8.00
C LYS A 69 -5.02 -0.02 7.35
N ILE A 70 -4.91 -0.73 6.24
CA ILE A 70 -3.65 -0.83 5.48
C ILE A 70 -3.21 0.57 5.03
N LEU A 71 -4.11 1.34 4.41
CA LEU A 71 -3.79 2.68 3.96
C LEU A 71 -3.39 3.61 5.12
N LYS A 72 -4.07 3.49 6.26
CA LYS A 72 -3.71 4.26 7.46
C LYS A 72 -2.32 3.89 7.98
N GLU A 73 -1.94 2.62 7.94
CA GLU A 73 -0.61 2.18 8.35
C GLU A 73 0.47 2.68 7.39
N LEU A 74 0.23 2.62 6.08
CA LEU A 74 1.14 3.21 5.10
C LEU A 74 1.34 4.72 5.38
N TYR A 75 0.27 5.42 5.68
CA TYR A 75 0.33 6.84 6.05
C TYR A 75 1.12 7.05 7.34
N ARG A 76 0.87 6.24 8.37
CA ARG A 76 1.53 6.38 9.68
C ARG A 76 3.04 6.24 9.60
N ILE A 77 3.51 5.22 8.87
CA ILE A 77 4.96 4.92 8.79
C ILE A 77 5.70 5.84 7.83
N CYS A 78 5.02 6.45 6.86
CA CYS A 78 5.64 7.35 5.90
C CYS A 78 5.95 8.72 6.51
N LYS A 79 7.17 9.19 6.27
CA LYS A 79 7.51 10.58 6.57
C LYS A 79 6.78 11.53 5.63
N ASN A 80 6.75 12.82 5.95
CA ASN A 80 6.22 13.84 5.05
C ASN A 80 6.93 13.77 3.69
N GLN A 81 6.16 13.84 2.60
CA GLN A 81 6.64 13.77 1.21
C GLN A 81 7.29 12.42 0.84
N ALA A 82 6.98 11.34 1.55
CA ALA A 82 7.41 10.02 1.15
C ALA A 82 6.79 9.62 -0.20
N LEU A 83 7.51 8.79 -0.95
CA LEU A 83 7.07 8.30 -2.25
C LEU A 83 6.55 6.87 -2.11
N ILE A 84 5.36 6.62 -2.63
CA ILE A 84 4.80 5.26 -2.71
C ILE A 84 4.66 4.91 -4.20
N LYS A 85 5.40 3.89 -4.62
CA LYS A 85 5.36 3.36 -5.99
C LYS A 85 4.46 2.14 -6.04
N ILE A 86 3.34 2.25 -6.75
CA ILE A 86 2.35 1.17 -6.85
C ILE A 86 2.32 0.67 -8.29
N SER A 87 2.52 -0.64 -8.47
CA SER A 87 2.34 -1.32 -9.75
C SER A 87 1.22 -2.33 -9.60
N ILE A 88 0.24 -2.25 -10.50
CA ILE A 88 -0.95 -3.11 -10.50
C ILE A 88 -1.33 -3.42 -11.95
N PRO A 89 -2.04 -4.53 -12.21
CA PRO A 89 -2.63 -4.74 -13.52
C PRO A 89 -3.77 -3.74 -13.75
N HIS A 90 -3.95 -3.31 -14.98
CA HIS A 90 -5.06 -2.44 -15.34
C HIS A 90 -6.40 -3.13 -15.03
N PRO A 91 -7.39 -2.46 -14.41
CA PRO A 91 -8.64 -3.10 -13.97
C PRO A 91 -9.44 -3.77 -15.09
N ARG A 92 -9.25 -3.32 -16.34
CA ARG A 92 -9.94 -3.88 -17.51
C ARG A 92 -9.10 -4.89 -18.29
N HIS A 93 -7.89 -5.19 -17.81
CA HIS A 93 -7.02 -6.15 -18.47
C HIS A 93 -7.34 -7.57 -17.99
N ASP A 94 -7.16 -8.55 -18.88
CA ASP A 94 -7.41 -9.96 -18.56
C ASP A 94 -6.60 -10.44 -17.36
N ASN A 95 -5.39 -9.96 -17.19
CA ASN A 95 -4.54 -10.29 -16.05
C ASN A 95 -5.15 -9.90 -14.71
N PHE A 96 -5.95 -8.82 -14.68
CA PHE A 96 -6.68 -8.46 -13.47
C PHE A 96 -7.93 -9.34 -13.30
N ILE A 97 -8.73 -9.46 -14.35
CA ILE A 97 -10.05 -10.10 -14.30
C ILE A 97 -9.93 -11.61 -14.06
N SER A 98 -8.89 -12.24 -14.63
CA SER A 98 -8.74 -13.69 -14.60
C SER A 98 -8.19 -14.26 -13.31
N ASP A 99 -7.59 -13.44 -12.45
CA ASP A 99 -6.99 -13.91 -11.20
C ASP A 99 -8.03 -13.85 -10.06
N PRO A 100 -8.46 -15.01 -9.54
CA PRO A 100 -9.47 -15.04 -8.47
C PRO A 100 -8.95 -14.51 -7.13
N THR A 101 -7.65 -14.31 -6.98
CA THR A 101 -7.06 -13.75 -5.76
C THR A 101 -7.04 -12.22 -5.75
N HIS A 102 -7.41 -11.58 -6.85
CA HIS A 102 -7.59 -10.14 -6.90
C HIS A 102 -8.89 -9.75 -6.16
N VAL A 103 -8.73 -8.95 -5.12
CA VAL A 103 -9.84 -8.59 -4.22
C VAL A 103 -10.61 -7.39 -4.74
N ARG A 104 -9.90 -6.41 -5.33
CA ARG A 104 -10.49 -5.18 -5.86
C ARG A 104 -9.65 -4.55 -6.94
N PRO A 105 -10.28 -3.82 -7.88
CA PRO A 105 -9.55 -2.96 -8.80
C PRO A 105 -8.96 -1.76 -8.06
N ILE A 106 -7.75 -1.40 -8.42
CA ILE A 106 -7.08 -0.20 -7.91
C ILE A 106 -6.97 0.78 -9.07
N THR A 107 -7.51 1.98 -8.89
CA THR A 107 -7.49 3.04 -9.90
C THR A 107 -6.95 4.33 -9.31
N ILE A 108 -6.46 5.22 -10.17
CA ILE A 108 -6.02 6.55 -9.73
C ILE A 108 -7.18 7.29 -9.06
N PHE A 109 -8.37 7.21 -9.63
CA PHE A 109 -9.57 7.83 -9.04
C PHE A 109 -9.88 7.24 -7.66
N GLY A 110 -9.84 5.90 -7.53
CA GLY A 110 -10.07 5.23 -6.24
C GLY A 110 -9.07 5.67 -5.17
N LEU A 111 -7.79 5.76 -5.53
CA LEU A 111 -6.77 6.23 -4.58
C LEU A 111 -6.93 7.70 -4.24
N SER A 112 -7.45 8.53 -5.16
CA SER A 112 -7.68 9.95 -4.91
C SER A 112 -8.74 10.21 -3.83
N LEU A 113 -9.61 9.23 -3.54
CA LEU A 113 -10.59 9.33 -2.45
C LEU A 113 -9.93 9.48 -1.07
N PHE A 114 -8.65 9.16 -0.95
CA PHE A 114 -7.89 9.28 0.29
C PHE A 114 -7.04 10.55 0.36
N VAL A 115 -7.17 11.46 -0.61
CA VAL A 115 -6.48 12.75 -0.61
C VAL A 115 -7.30 13.77 0.16
N ARG A 116 -6.73 14.28 1.28
CA ARG A 116 -7.42 15.23 2.17
C ARG A 116 -7.98 16.44 1.42
N ASP A 117 -7.16 17.10 0.63
CA ASP A 117 -7.56 18.33 -0.07
C ASP A 117 -8.74 18.12 -1.02
N LEU A 118 -8.77 16.98 -1.73
CA LEU A 118 -9.88 16.62 -2.59
C LEU A 118 -11.13 16.31 -1.78
N ASN A 119 -11.02 15.62 -0.67
CA ASN A 119 -12.15 15.32 0.20
C ASN A 119 -12.77 16.59 0.78
N GLU A 120 -11.97 17.52 1.25
CA GLU A 120 -12.45 18.83 1.73
C GLU A 120 -13.18 19.60 0.64
N LYS A 121 -12.67 19.56 -0.59
CA LYS A 121 -13.33 20.18 -1.75
C LYS A 121 -14.69 19.54 -2.06
N TRP A 122 -14.77 18.22 -2.01
CA TRP A 122 -16.01 17.50 -2.26
C TRP A 122 -17.06 17.76 -1.18
N GLU A 123 -16.68 17.82 0.07
CA GLU A 123 -17.58 18.18 1.18
C GLU A 123 -18.22 19.55 0.98
N LYS A 124 -17.48 20.52 0.43
CA LYS A 124 -17.98 21.88 0.20
C LYS A 124 -18.87 21.98 -1.02
N ASN A 125 -18.66 21.19 -2.08
CA ASN A 125 -19.21 21.41 -3.41
C ASN A 125 -20.22 20.36 -3.87
N GLY A 126 -20.49 19.33 -3.08
CA GLY A 126 -21.45 18.29 -3.49
C GLY A 126 -21.42 17.05 -2.63
N PRO A 127 -22.24 16.06 -2.96
CA PRO A 127 -22.25 14.79 -2.23
C PRO A 127 -20.89 14.13 -2.38
N ALA A 128 -20.17 14.08 -1.29
CA ALA A 128 -18.85 13.48 -1.26
C ALA A 128 -18.96 12.02 -0.86
N ASN A 129 -18.35 11.16 -1.66
CA ASN A 129 -18.02 9.81 -1.23
C ASN A 129 -16.69 9.90 -0.47
N THR A 130 -16.74 10.46 0.71
CA THR A 130 -15.56 10.52 1.58
C THR A 130 -15.42 9.22 2.33
N PRO A 131 -14.29 8.53 2.19
CA PRO A 131 -14.02 7.34 3.01
C PRO A 131 -13.81 7.68 4.47
#